data_249d8edd2d1e8518d33a22146fdb8a47
#
_entry.id   249d8edd2d1e8518d33a22146fdb8a47
#
_cell.length_a   1.000
_cell.length_b   1.000
_cell.length_c   1.000
_cell.angle_alpha   90.00
_cell.angle_beta   90.00
_cell.angle_gamma   90.00
#
_symmetry.space_group_name_H-M   'P 1'
#
loop_
_entity.id
_entity.type
_entity.pdbx_description
1 polymer ?
#
loop_
_entity_poly.entity_id
_entity_poly.type
_entity_poly.pdbx_seq_one_letter_code
_entity_poly.pdbx_strand_id
1 'polypeptide(L)'
;MGSYLNRELEHSCMEKNDARLMDEFVGYHLTSSQQKLVAALEDFLHNDSEHVFILKGYIGTGKELILQGVVRYLNTIHRSLSLSAPTAKAGFWLDKIVGNNKTRIYSTIHSMIYRFDEKKESLNNNLLNKSRCVFRLRNNDDSLDHVYLISESSILSDVKPNGEYLQYGSGKLLKDLMKYIHPNNALCNRKVIFIGDDTQLPPVTLKESPALTENYFKYLYGKDFSARVFQLTDVVVSQLKNLIVKNAIQIRQGLDNNRYTRLTFENDTSTMLPLEEEQLVETYLDVFNKAEGDKPIILVSTNDLSKQYNELIRRSLFPNKTTVQPGDWIMFTENRTIDHHRVFNGGFAKILNVMDCENIREKVIDGYRNLRFRHVELEFINEQGEKVIAECSLLEDILDASGSKKTNEDWIEYLINNPMYTDAIYAQYGYSTTVHKAQGATWSTVFLDTDFYQNRKTRLGFTWLYTGITRARERLYYLNWSDIGPNLAGRIPSLSPKKSAEVEEQLPSKDSLVEKDETQTSSDNMLQQVAYPAEYQEFLQNLAQEITAILGELDITIKKIEHKYYRVRYTFTRGNSIATVDAVYNKKKEISSIQPLRKKGDDGDFVNEVEHIMNAWID
;
A
#
# COMPACT_ATOMS: atom_id res chain seq x y z
N MET A 1 -1.72 40.24 -49.96
CA MET A 1 -2.16 39.56 -48.75
C MET A 1 -1.69 38.10 -48.62
N GLY A 2 -1.51 37.36 -49.74
CA GLY A 2 -1.08 35.97 -49.65
C GLY A 2 0.40 35.73 -49.28
N SER A 3 1.30 36.69 -49.52
CA SER A 3 2.73 36.52 -49.19
C SER A 3 3.10 36.80 -47.71
N TYR A 4 2.26 37.53 -47.00
CA TYR A 4 2.44 37.80 -45.54
C TYR A 4 1.97 36.60 -44.72
N LEU A 5 0.85 36.01 -45.06
CA LEU A 5 0.33 34.80 -44.37
C LEU A 5 1.27 33.57 -44.54
N ASN A 6 1.90 33.41 -45.71
CA ASN A 6 2.88 32.34 -45.92
C ASN A 6 4.18 32.56 -45.11
N ARG A 7 4.66 33.80 -44.94
CA ARG A 7 5.83 34.08 -44.10
C ARG A 7 5.58 33.91 -42.61
N GLU A 8 4.40 34.25 -42.11
CA GLU A 8 4.04 33.98 -40.71
C GLU A 8 3.84 32.48 -40.46
N LEU A 9 3.29 31.73 -41.40
CA LEU A 9 3.19 30.27 -41.32
C LEU A 9 4.58 29.60 -41.45
N GLU A 10 5.48 30.08 -42.31
CA GLU A 10 6.84 29.58 -42.41
C GLU A 10 7.70 29.94 -41.21
N HIS A 11 7.56 31.16 -40.63
CA HIS A 11 8.22 31.50 -39.35
C HIS A 11 7.66 30.68 -38.16
N SER A 12 6.35 30.50 -38.09
CA SER A 12 5.71 29.62 -37.10
C SER A 12 6.11 28.14 -37.24
N CYS A 13 6.37 27.66 -38.46
CA CYS A 13 6.90 26.32 -38.72
C CYS A 13 8.42 26.21 -38.45
N MET A 14 9.20 27.27 -38.67
CA MET A 14 10.63 27.26 -38.36
C MET A 14 10.92 27.36 -36.87
N GLU A 15 10.16 28.14 -36.10
CA GLU A 15 10.30 28.16 -34.63
C GLU A 15 9.91 26.84 -33.96
N LYS A 16 9.08 26.00 -34.61
CA LYS A 16 8.64 24.69 -34.06
C LYS A 16 9.70 23.59 -34.13
N ASN A 17 10.71 23.71 -34.99
CA ASN A 17 11.74 22.67 -35.17
C ASN A 17 12.96 22.84 -34.24
N ASP A 18 13.07 23.95 -33.48
CA ASP A 18 14.23 24.23 -32.62
C ASP A 18 13.97 23.99 -31.12
N ALA A 19 12.72 23.71 -30.69
CA ALA A 19 12.43 23.42 -29.29
C ALA A 19 13.10 22.14 -28.82
N ARG A 20 13.88 22.22 -27.74
CA ARG A 20 14.55 21.06 -27.12
C ARG A 20 13.85 20.68 -25.82
N LEU A 21 13.77 19.37 -25.53
CA LEU A 21 13.25 18.91 -24.25
C LEU A 21 14.02 19.49 -23.06
N MET A 22 15.33 19.73 -23.22
CA MET A 22 16.17 20.33 -22.19
C MET A 22 15.74 21.76 -21.82
N ASP A 23 15.13 22.51 -22.73
CA ASP A 23 14.69 23.89 -22.48
C ASP A 23 13.55 23.98 -21.46
N GLU A 24 12.77 22.88 -21.31
CA GLU A 24 11.71 22.77 -20.29
C GLU A 24 12.24 22.68 -18.85
N PHE A 25 13.55 22.55 -18.69
CA PHE A 25 14.20 22.46 -17.38
C PHE A 25 15.06 23.69 -17.05
N VAL A 26 14.91 24.78 -17.77
CA VAL A 26 15.60 26.04 -17.45
C VAL A 26 15.18 26.51 -16.05
N GLY A 27 16.18 26.79 -15.21
CA GLY A 27 15.98 27.14 -13.79
C GLY A 27 16.00 25.96 -12.83
N TYR A 28 16.08 24.72 -13.32
CA TYR A 28 16.26 23.52 -12.49
C TYR A 28 17.71 23.03 -12.55
N HIS A 29 18.23 22.58 -11.40
CA HIS A 29 19.55 21.91 -11.33
C HIS A 29 19.36 20.39 -11.52
N LEU A 30 19.41 19.94 -12.76
CA LEU A 30 19.31 18.51 -13.08
C LEU A 30 20.59 17.77 -12.66
N THR A 31 20.43 16.57 -12.08
CA THR A 31 21.54 15.64 -11.84
C THR A 31 22.11 15.11 -13.17
N SER A 32 23.32 14.55 -13.12
CA SER A 32 23.95 13.96 -14.32
C SER A 32 23.08 12.86 -14.97
N SER A 33 22.44 12.02 -14.14
CA SER A 33 21.53 10.98 -14.62
C SER A 33 20.27 11.56 -15.24
N GLN A 34 19.71 12.65 -14.67
CA GLN A 34 18.54 13.34 -15.22
C GLN A 34 18.85 13.99 -16.59
N GLN A 35 20.02 14.64 -16.73
CA GLN A 35 20.45 15.22 -18.03
C GLN A 35 20.56 14.16 -19.12
N LYS A 36 21.17 13.02 -18.79
CA LYS A 36 21.27 11.87 -19.73
C LYS A 36 19.90 11.32 -20.10
N LEU A 37 18.99 11.25 -19.11
CA LEU A 37 17.60 10.81 -19.34
C LEU A 37 16.85 11.76 -20.28
N VAL A 38 16.97 13.08 -20.07
CA VAL A 38 16.34 14.10 -20.93
C VAL A 38 16.81 13.96 -22.37
N ALA A 39 18.11 13.80 -22.60
CA ALA A 39 18.66 13.56 -23.94
C ALA A 39 18.17 12.24 -24.55
N ALA A 40 18.09 11.16 -23.76
CA ALA A 40 17.61 9.87 -24.24
C ALA A 40 16.10 9.88 -24.56
N LEU A 41 15.29 10.65 -23.80
CA LEU A 41 13.86 10.83 -24.07
C LEU A 41 13.63 11.67 -25.34
N GLU A 42 14.40 12.74 -25.52
CA GLU A 42 14.33 13.57 -26.73
C GLU A 42 14.66 12.75 -27.98
N ASP A 43 15.76 12.00 -27.94
CA ASP A 43 16.14 11.09 -29.03
C ASP A 43 15.06 10.03 -29.29
N PHE A 44 14.53 9.38 -28.24
CA PHE A 44 13.43 8.42 -28.38
C PHE A 44 12.18 9.04 -29.03
N LEU A 45 11.79 10.25 -28.64
CA LEU A 45 10.61 10.92 -29.17
C LEU A 45 10.72 11.22 -30.67
N HIS A 46 11.94 11.40 -31.18
CA HIS A 46 12.23 11.68 -32.60
C HIS A 46 12.59 10.42 -33.43
N ASN A 47 12.90 9.30 -32.78
CA ASN A 47 13.28 8.06 -33.45
C ASN A 47 12.08 7.23 -33.88
N ASP A 48 11.73 7.22 -35.13
CA ASP A 48 10.56 6.51 -35.69
C ASP A 48 10.63 4.98 -35.56
N SER A 49 11.81 4.42 -35.31
CA SER A 49 11.98 2.97 -35.13
C SER A 49 11.73 2.44 -33.73
N GLU A 50 11.62 3.34 -32.74
CA GLU A 50 11.42 2.97 -31.33
C GLU A 50 10.05 3.40 -30.83
N HIS A 51 9.31 2.49 -30.19
CA HIS A 51 7.94 2.72 -29.75
C HIS A 51 7.72 2.57 -28.25
N VAL A 52 8.65 1.90 -27.55
CA VAL A 52 8.54 1.63 -26.10
C VAL A 52 9.76 2.16 -25.38
N PHE A 53 9.52 3.02 -24.37
CA PHE A 53 10.54 3.49 -23.44
C PHE A 53 10.16 3.05 -22.03
N ILE A 54 11.10 2.48 -21.30
CA ILE A 54 10.94 2.05 -19.91
C ILE A 54 11.82 2.93 -19.04
N LEU A 55 11.19 3.84 -18.28
CA LEU A 55 11.86 4.68 -17.31
C LEU A 55 11.71 4.06 -15.91
N LYS A 56 12.79 3.55 -15.39
CA LYS A 56 12.88 3.10 -14.02
C LYS A 56 13.53 4.18 -13.17
N GLY A 57 12.99 4.41 -11.98
CA GLY A 57 13.59 5.36 -11.05
C GLY A 57 13.07 5.17 -9.63
N TYR A 58 13.96 5.38 -8.69
CA TYR A 58 13.70 5.22 -7.26
C TYR A 58 13.03 6.45 -6.64
N ILE A 59 12.66 6.34 -5.36
CA ILE A 59 12.23 7.51 -4.58
C ILE A 59 13.33 8.58 -4.58
N GLY A 60 12.94 9.85 -4.69
CA GLY A 60 13.86 10.99 -4.63
C GLY A 60 14.69 11.23 -5.88
N THR A 61 14.52 10.46 -6.96
CA THR A 61 15.27 10.66 -8.22
C THR A 61 14.67 11.72 -9.14
N GLY A 62 13.48 12.25 -8.81
CA GLY A 62 12.83 13.34 -9.57
C GLY A 62 12.11 12.90 -10.82
N LYS A 63 11.58 11.67 -10.88
CA LYS A 63 10.73 11.17 -11.99
C LYS A 63 9.59 12.13 -12.35
N GLU A 64 8.97 12.72 -11.33
CA GLU A 64 7.85 13.66 -11.49
C GLU A 64 8.26 14.93 -12.21
N LEU A 65 9.43 15.50 -11.88
CA LEU A 65 9.98 16.65 -12.56
C LEU A 65 10.24 16.35 -14.05
N ILE A 66 10.81 15.18 -14.34
CA ILE A 66 11.05 14.76 -15.73
C ILE A 66 9.72 14.59 -16.48
N LEU A 67 8.73 13.95 -15.85
CA LEU A 67 7.39 13.78 -16.45
C LEU A 67 6.75 15.14 -16.78
N GLN A 68 6.82 16.12 -15.87
CA GLN A 68 6.33 17.48 -16.10
C GLN A 68 7.01 18.13 -17.31
N GLY A 69 8.34 18.02 -17.41
CA GLY A 69 9.10 18.53 -18.55
C GLY A 69 8.69 17.90 -19.87
N VAL A 70 8.52 16.57 -19.90
CA VAL A 70 8.04 15.85 -21.08
C VAL A 70 6.64 16.30 -21.52
N VAL A 71 5.72 16.49 -20.55
CA VAL A 71 4.36 16.98 -20.87
C VAL A 71 4.41 18.40 -21.43
N ARG A 72 5.20 19.32 -20.82
CA ARG A 72 5.36 20.68 -21.35
C ARG A 72 5.95 20.65 -22.77
N TYR A 73 7.02 19.90 -22.97
CA TYR A 73 7.67 19.76 -24.26
C TYR A 73 6.71 19.26 -25.36
N LEU A 74 5.95 18.18 -25.10
CA LEU A 74 4.97 17.66 -26.05
C LEU A 74 3.89 18.68 -26.40
N ASN A 75 3.45 19.49 -25.43
CA ASN A 75 2.52 20.59 -25.66
C ASN A 75 3.16 21.70 -26.50
N THR A 76 4.43 22.06 -26.24
CA THR A 76 5.18 23.08 -27.01
C THR A 76 5.32 22.70 -28.48
N ILE A 77 5.61 21.43 -28.77
CA ILE A 77 5.71 20.92 -30.14
C ILE A 77 4.36 20.48 -30.73
N HIS A 78 3.25 20.72 -30.02
CA HIS A 78 1.88 20.35 -30.42
C HIS A 78 1.69 18.86 -30.74
N ARG A 79 2.45 17.98 -30.10
CA ARG A 79 2.29 16.54 -30.19
C ARG A 79 1.28 16.06 -29.19
N SER A 80 0.28 15.30 -29.64
CA SER A 80 -0.79 14.82 -28.77
C SER A 80 -0.28 13.79 -27.74
N LEU A 81 -0.83 13.83 -26.53
CA LEU A 81 -0.43 12.94 -25.45
C LEU A 81 -1.59 12.52 -24.57
N SER A 82 -1.44 11.36 -23.92
CA SER A 82 -2.29 10.88 -22.84
C SER A 82 -1.44 10.55 -21.63
N LEU A 83 -1.88 11.01 -20.46
CA LEU A 83 -1.26 10.67 -19.18
C LEU A 83 -2.17 9.70 -18.43
N SER A 84 -1.65 8.53 -18.06
CA SER A 84 -2.46 7.48 -17.44
C SER A 84 -1.71 6.77 -16.31
N ALA A 85 -2.47 6.13 -15.42
CA ALA A 85 -1.94 5.24 -14.41
C ALA A 85 -2.88 4.04 -14.19
N PRO A 86 -2.40 2.92 -13.62
CA PRO A 86 -3.22 1.75 -13.33
C PRO A 86 -4.35 2.03 -12.34
N THR A 87 -4.16 2.97 -11.42
CA THR A 87 -5.14 3.32 -10.36
C THR A 87 -5.56 4.79 -10.43
N ALA A 88 -6.77 5.08 -10.00
CA ALA A 88 -7.29 6.45 -9.95
C ALA A 88 -6.52 7.36 -8.98
N LYS A 89 -6.03 6.79 -7.87
CA LYS A 89 -5.22 7.53 -6.90
C LYS A 89 -3.91 8.05 -7.46
N ALA A 90 -3.20 7.21 -8.20
CA ALA A 90 -1.99 7.61 -8.89
C ALA A 90 -2.26 8.79 -9.85
N GLY A 91 -3.43 8.78 -10.46
CA GLY A 91 -3.83 9.81 -11.37
C GLY A 91 -4.13 11.16 -10.78
N PHE A 92 -4.78 11.18 -9.67
CA PHE A 92 -5.06 12.44 -8.97
C PHE A 92 -3.77 13.22 -8.65
N TRP A 93 -2.70 12.52 -8.27
CA TRP A 93 -1.40 13.14 -8.04
C TRP A 93 -0.74 13.62 -9.32
N LEU A 94 -0.88 12.88 -10.41
CA LEU A 94 -0.34 13.27 -11.70
C LEU A 94 -0.97 14.56 -12.23
N ASP A 95 -2.27 14.74 -12.04
CA ASP A 95 -2.98 15.94 -12.44
C ASP A 95 -2.50 17.18 -11.67
N LYS A 96 -2.24 17.03 -10.36
CA LYS A 96 -1.60 18.07 -9.54
C LYS A 96 -0.18 18.41 -9.96
N ILE A 97 0.60 17.40 -10.37
CA ILE A 97 2.00 17.54 -10.77
C ILE A 97 2.11 18.26 -12.10
N VAL A 98 1.24 17.94 -13.07
CA VAL A 98 1.33 18.47 -14.43
C VAL A 98 0.79 19.91 -14.54
N GLY A 99 -0.01 20.37 -13.55
CA GLY A 99 -0.46 21.75 -13.44
C GLY A 99 -1.59 22.15 -14.42
N ASN A 100 -2.31 23.20 -14.07
CA ASN A 100 -3.51 23.79 -14.67
C ASN A 100 -3.56 23.91 -16.20
N ASN A 101 -3.59 22.83 -16.93
CA ASN A 101 -4.03 22.87 -18.32
C ASN A 101 -5.55 22.73 -18.35
N LYS A 102 -6.24 23.66 -19.03
CA LYS A 102 -7.70 23.69 -19.22
C LYS A 102 -8.27 22.43 -19.89
N THR A 103 -7.45 21.53 -20.36
CA THR A 103 -7.80 20.22 -20.93
C THR A 103 -7.25 19.11 -20.05
N ARG A 104 -8.14 18.29 -19.54
CA ARG A 104 -7.80 17.09 -18.77
C ARG A 104 -6.97 16.13 -19.61
N ILE A 105 -5.71 15.95 -19.24
CA ILE A 105 -4.77 15.05 -19.92
C ILE A 105 -4.82 13.65 -19.28
N TYR A 106 -5.31 13.55 -18.04
CA TYR A 106 -5.25 12.34 -17.24
C TYR A 106 -6.50 11.45 -17.35
N SER A 107 -6.26 10.12 -17.39
CA SER A 107 -7.29 9.09 -17.26
C SER A 107 -6.69 7.81 -16.62
N THR A 108 -7.52 6.94 -16.03
CA THR A 108 -7.03 5.59 -15.73
C THR A 108 -6.84 4.78 -17.00
N ILE A 109 -5.90 3.82 -17.01
CA ILE A 109 -5.71 2.94 -18.17
C ILE A 109 -7.03 2.27 -18.57
N HIS A 110 -7.82 1.79 -17.59
CA HIS A 110 -9.11 1.17 -17.85
C HIS A 110 -10.09 2.12 -18.56
N SER A 111 -10.21 3.36 -18.10
CA SER A 111 -11.11 4.35 -18.73
C SER A 111 -10.62 4.78 -20.12
N MET A 112 -9.31 4.74 -20.35
CA MET A 112 -8.69 5.08 -21.63
C MET A 112 -8.98 4.02 -22.69
N ILE A 113 -8.78 2.74 -22.38
CA ILE A 113 -8.77 1.68 -23.39
C ILE A 113 -10.03 0.85 -23.49
N TYR A 114 -10.95 0.91 -22.50
CA TYR A 114 -12.16 0.10 -22.52
C TYR A 114 -13.44 0.94 -22.61
N ARG A 115 -14.48 0.32 -23.19
CA ARG A 115 -15.85 0.83 -23.23
C ARG A 115 -16.82 -0.23 -22.78
N PHE A 116 -17.93 0.17 -22.15
CA PHE A 116 -19.00 -0.74 -21.78
C PHE A 116 -19.69 -1.31 -23.02
N ASP A 117 -20.06 -2.58 -22.99
CA ASP A 117 -20.74 -3.30 -24.08
C ASP A 117 -22.17 -3.67 -23.67
N GLU A 118 -23.12 -2.81 -24.01
CA GLU A 118 -24.55 -2.98 -23.68
C GLU A 118 -25.20 -4.20 -24.38
N LYS A 119 -24.57 -4.77 -25.41
CA LYS A 119 -25.22 -5.76 -26.29
C LYS A 119 -25.23 -7.21 -25.77
N LYS A 120 -24.61 -7.51 -24.64
CA LYS A 120 -24.52 -8.87 -24.10
C LYS A 120 -25.51 -9.25 -23.00
N GLU A 121 -26.38 -8.36 -22.58
CA GLU A 121 -27.41 -8.68 -21.56
C GLU A 121 -28.55 -9.60 -22.04
N SER A 122 -28.67 -9.86 -23.35
CA SER A 122 -29.92 -10.46 -23.90
C SER A 122 -29.84 -11.92 -24.35
N LEU A 123 -28.76 -12.64 -24.15
CA LEU A 123 -28.65 -14.02 -24.67
C LEU A 123 -27.99 -14.98 -23.66
N ASN A 124 -28.77 -15.41 -22.65
CA ASN A 124 -28.81 -16.79 -22.17
C ASN A 124 -29.62 -16.91 -20.86
N ASN A 125 -30.89 -17.35 -21.01
CA ASN A 125 -31.81 -17.70 -19.91
C ASN A 125 -31.44 -19.04 -19.22
N ASN A 126 -30.18 -19.34 -19.00
CA ASN A 126 -29.77 -20.47 -18.17
C ASN A 126 -29.30 -19.95 -16.81
N LEU A 127 -30.06 -20.28 -15.78
CA LEU A 127 -29.94 -19.90 -14.37
C LEU A 127 -28.58 -20.14 -13.67
N LEU A 128 -27.53 -20.49 -14.42
CA LEU A 128 -26.17 -20.73 -13.90
C LEU A 128 -25.08 -19.86 -14.56
N ASN A 129 -25.42 -19.00 -15.53
CA ASN A 129 -24.45 -18.09 -16.13
C ASN A 129 -24.54 -16.73 -15.45
N LYS A 130 -23.59 -16.45 -14.56
CA LYS A 130 -23.35 -15.16 -13.92
C LYS A 130 -23.39 -14.05 -14.98
N SER A 131 -24.33 -13.12 -14.87
CA SER A 131 -24.39 -11.94 -15.74
C SER A 131 -23.17 -11.07 -15.41
N ARG A 132 -22.15 -11.07 -16.25
CA ARG A 132 -20.93 -10.25 -16.08
C ARG A 132 -21.08 -8.98 -16.89
N CYS A 133 -20.82 -7.83 -16.26
CA CYS A 133 -20.63 -6.59 -17.00
C CYS A 133 -19.35 -6.68 -17.83
N VAL A 134 -19.47 -6.64 -19.13
CA VAL A 134 -18.35 -6.81 -20.06
C VAL A 134 -17.93 -5.46 -20.64
N PHE A 135 -16.67 -5.13 -20.48
CA PHE A 135 -16.04 -3.98 -21.11
C PHE A 135 -15.14 -4.45 -22.25
N ARG A 136 -15.33 -3.88 -23.43
CA ARG A 136 -14.53 -4.22 -24.61
C ARG A 136 -13.44 -3.18 -24.86
N LEU A 137 -12.36 -3.64 -25.47
CA LEU A 137 -11.32 -2.74 -25.96
C LEU A 137 -11.90 -1.77 -27.00
N ARG A 138 -11.62 -0.47 -26.82
CA ARG A 138 -12.00 0.58 -27.79
C ARG A 138 -11.16 0.48 -29.05
N ASN A 139 -11.68 1.02 -30.14
CA ASN A 139 -10.83 1.43 -31.25
C ASN A 139 -9.96 2.60 -30.77
N ASN A 140 -8.76 2.68 -31.28
CA ASN A 140 -7.85 3.78 -30.97
C ASN A 140 -7.96 4.84 -32.06
N ASP A 141 -8.62 5.94 -31.71
CA ASP A 141 -8.85 7.10 -32.59
C ASP A 141 -7.81 8.22 -32.36
N ASP A 142 -6.81 7.98 -31.48
CA ASP A 142 -5.72 8.93 -31.25
C ASP A 142 -4.83 9.07 -32.51
N SER A 143 -4.15 10.22 -32.63
CA SER A 143 -3.24 10.48 -33.75
C SER A 143 -2.17 9.39 -33.92
N LEU A 144 -1.64 9.24 -35.13
CA LEU A 144 -0.63 8.21 -35.43
C LEU A 144 0.73 8.46 -34.77
N ASP A 145 0.95 9.65 -34.24
CA ASP A 145 2.17 10.08 -33.53
C ASP A 145 1.95 10.32 -32.03
N HIS A 146 0.79 9.89 -31.49
CA HIS A 146 0.39 10.08 -30.10
C HIS A 146 1.39 9.47 -29.10
N VAL A 147 1.59 10.14 -27.96
CA VAL A 147 2.49 9.69 -26.88
C VAL A 147 1.70 9.32 -25.63
N TYR A 148 1.84 8.07 -25.19
CA TYR A 148 1.23 7.56 -23.96
C TYR A 148 2.25 7.59 -22.81
N LEU A 149 1.97 8.35 -21.78
CA LEU A 149 2.76 8.42 -20.55
C LEU A 149 2.05 7.59 -19.47
N ILE A 150 2.63 6.46 -19.10
CA ILE A 150 2.04 5.51 -18.14
C ILE A 150 2.85 5.55 -16.85
N SER A 151 2.31 6.21 -15.84
CA SER A 151 2.93 6.29 -14.52
C SER A 151 2.56 5.10 -13.64
N GLU A 152 3.28 4.88 -12.53
CA GLU A 152 3.10 3.78 -11.58
C GLU A 152 3.04 2.40 -12.27
N SER A 153 3.86 2.24 -13.32
CA SER A 153 3.88 1.03 -14.16
C SER A 153 4.37 -0.22 -13.41
N SER A 154 4.91 -0.07 -12.20
CA SER A 154 5.36 -1.18 -11.36
C SER A 154 4.25 -2.18 -11.02
N ILE A 155 3.00 -1.74 -10.94
CA ILE A 155 1.84 -2.60 -10.60
C ILE A 155 1.07 -3.11 -11.83
N LEU A 156 1.46 -2.70 -13.04
CA LEU A 156 0.77 -3.06 -14.28
C LEU A 156 1.14 -4.48 -14.73
N SER A 157 0.15 -5.34 -14.93
CA SER A 157 0.37 -6.76 -15.27
C SER A 157 -0.74 -7.36 -16.12
N ASP A 158 -0.53 -8.63 -16.50
CA ASP A 158 -1.49 -9.49 -17.19
C ASP A 158 -2.08 -10.58 -16.29
N VAL A 159 -1.90 -10.46 -14.97
CA VAL A 159 -2.53 -11.36 -14.02
C VAL A 159 -4.03 -11.08 -14.02
N LYS A 160 -4.82 -12.09 -14.35
CA LYS A 160 -6.28 -11.97 -14.31
C LYS A 160 -6.73 -11.92 -12.86
N PRO A 161 -7.54 -10.93 -12.50
CA PRO A 161 -8.19 -10.94 -11.19
C PRO A 161 -9.13 -12.16 -11.09
N ASN A 162 -9.09 -12.84 -9.96
CA ASN A 162 -10.02 -13.96 -9.69
C ASN A 162 -11.34 -13.39 -9.16
N GLY A 163 -12.45 -13.81 -9.76
CA GLY A 163 -13.80 -13.56 -9.20
C GLY A 163 -14.38 -12.16 -9.47
N GLU A 164 -13.80 -11.34 -10.34
CA GLU A 164 -14.38 -10.02 -10.64
C GLU A 164 -15.67 -10.11 -11.46
N TYR A 165 -16.70 -9.40 -10.99
CA TYR A 165 -17.96 -9.18 -11.72
C TYR A 165 -17.75 -8.41 -13.01
N LEU A 166 -16.82 -7.47 -13.02
CA LEU A 166 -16.46 -6.66 -14.17
C LEU A 166 -15.39 -7.39 -15.00
N GLN A 167 -15.72 -7.73 -16.23
CA GLN A 167 -14.75 -8.31 -17.16
C GLN A 167 -14.23 -7.24 -18.13
N TYR A 168 -12.96 -6.91 -18.04
CA TYR A 168 -12.29 -5.97 -18.93
C TYR A 168 -11.51 -6.71 -20.02
N GLY A 169 -11.90 -6.50 -21.27
CA GLY A 169 -11.21 -7.02 -22.44
C GLY A 169 -10.83 -8.49 -22.34
N SER A 170 -9.54 -8.79 -22.49
CA SER A 170 -9.00 -10.15 -22.34
C SER A 170 -8.75 -10.55 -20.87
N GLY A 171 -8.90 -9.61 -19.92
CA GLY A 171 -8.48 -9.74 -18.52
C GLY A 171 -6.96 -9.59 -18.34
N LYS A 172 -6.22 -9.18 -19.36
CA LYS A 172 -4.77 -8.96 -19.37
C LYS A 172 -4.49 -7.51 -19.71
N LEU A 173 -4.44 -6.66 -18.66
CA LEU A 173 -4.46 -5.21 -18.81
C LEU A 173 -3.28 -4.67 -19.64
N LEU A 174 -2.06 -5.15 -19.37
CA LEU A 174 -0.87 -4.69 -20.09
C LEU A 174 -0.91 -5.12 -21.56
N LYS A 175 -1.31 -6.36 -21.83
CA LYS A 175 -1.48 -6.85 -23.20
C LYS A 175 -2.56 -6.09 -23.96
N ASP A 176 -3.69 -5.78 -23.33
CA ASP A 176 -4.78 -5.02 -23.94
C ASP A 176 -4.36 -3.56 -24.18
N LEU A 177 -3.60 -2.95 -23.26
CA LEU A 177 -3.00 -1.62 -23.48
C LEU A 177 -2.08 -1.62 -24.69
N MET A 178 -1.18 -2.58 -24.79
CA MET A 178 -0.25 -2.68 -25.91
C MET A 178 -0.98 -2.96 -27.24
N LYS A 179 -2.07 -3.74 -27.19
CA LYS A 179 -2.94 -3.95 -28.35
C LYS A 179 -3.65 -2.67 -28.76
N TYR A 180 -4.09 -1.85 -27.82
CA TYR A 180 -4.72 -0.54 -28.07
C TYR A 180 -3.75 0.43 -28.72
N ILE A 181 -2.51 0.51 -28.23
CA ILE A 181 -1.47 1.42 -28.76
C ILE A 181 -1.01 1.02 -30.16
N HIS A 182 -0.97 -0.27 -30.48
CA HIS A 182 -0.50 -0.82 -31.76
C HIS A 182 0.91 -0.37 -32.21
N PRO A 183 1.95 -0.53 -31.40
CA PRO A 183 3.28 -0.02 -31.72
C PRO A 183 3.95 -0.72 -32.93
N ASN A 184 3.46 -1.90 -33.35
CA ASN A 184 4.01 -2.65 -34.49
C ASN A 184 3.37 -2.29 -35.86
N ASN A 185 2.50 -1.30 -35.90
CA ASN A 185 1.93 -0.84 -37.16
C ASN A 185 2.93 0.07 -37.88
N ALA A 186 3.43 -0.33 -39.01
CA ALA A 186 4.43 0.43 -39.81
C ALA A 186 3.99 1.85 -40.22
N LEU A 187 2.68 2.12 -40.18
CA LEU A 187 2.12 3.46 -40.47
C LEU A 187 1.92 4.29 -39.20
N CYS A 188 2.28 3.76 -38.03
CA CYS A 188 1.96 4.34 -36.73
C CYS A 188 3.25 4.64 -35.96
N ASN A 189 3.48 5.91 -35.62
CA ASN A 189 4.60 6.35 -34.79
C ASN A 189 4.13 6.65 -33.33
N ARG A 190 3.09 5.94 -32.87
CA ARG A 190 2.67 6.03 -31.47
C ARG A 190 3.75 5.52 -30.56
N LYS A 191 3.96 6.23 -29.46
CA LYS A 191 4.99 5.89 -28.47
C LYS A 191 4.38 5.69 -27.10
N VAL A 192 4.97 4.81 -26.30
CA VAL A 192 4.61 4.63 -24.92
C VAL A 192 5.85 4.74 -24.04
N ILE A 193 5.72 5.49 -22.94
CA ILE A 193 6.74 5.64 -21.90
C ILE A 193 6.16 5.07 -20.61
N PHE A 194 6.67 3.90 -20.19
CA PHE A 194 6.35 3.31 -18.91
C PHE A 194 7.26 3.89 -17.84
N ILE A 195 6.67 4.44 -16.79
CA ILE A 195 7.39 5.10 -15.69
C ILE A 195 7.06 4.38 -14.39
N GLY A 196 8.08 3.89 -13.68
CA GLY A 196 7.87 3.17 -12.43
C GLY A 196 9.12 3.00 -11.59
N ASP A 197 8.95 2.31 -10.48
CA ASP A 197 10.01 1.96 -9.54
C ASP A 197 10.03 0.43 -9.37
N ASP A 198 11.03 -0.23 -9.93
CA ASP A 198 11.20 -1.68 -9.90
C ASP A 198 11.71 -2.22 -8.55
N THR A 199 11.98 -1.33 -7.60
CA THR A 199 12.28 -1.68 -6.20
C THR A 199 11.01 -1.87 -5.37
N GLN A 200 9.86 -1.34 -5.81
CA GLN A 200 8.58 -1.56 -5.16
C GLN A 200 8.07 -2.99 -5.39
N LEU A 201 7.05 -3.37 -4.60
CA LEU A 201 6.40 -4.66 -4.77
C LEU A 201 5.93 -4.87 -6.22
N PRO A 202 6.27 -5.98 -6.85
CA PRO A 202 5.69 -6.32 -8.14
C PRO A 202 4.20 -6.69 -7.99
N PRO A 203 3.45 -6.81 -9.10
CA PRO A 203 2.10 -7.31 -9.07
C PRO A 203 2.00 -8.64 -8.33
N VAL A 204 0.90 -8.83 -7.58
CA VAL A 204 0.67 -10.04 -6.78
C VAL A 204 0.91 -11.30 -7.62
N THR A 205 1.60 -12.29 -7.07
CA THR A 205 2.04 -13.54 -7.73
C THR A 205 3.23 -13.45 -8.70
N LEU A 206 3.69 -12.25 -9.05
CA LEU A 206 4.83 -12.08 -9.94
C LEU A 206 6.12 -11.77 -9.15
N LYS A 207 7.27 -12.12 -9.74
CA LYS A 207 8.59 -11.83 -9.16
C LYS A 207 9.14 -10.46 -9.60
N GLU A 208 8.67 -9.94 -10.71
CA GLU A 208 9.07 -8.67 -11.32
C GLU A 208 7.88 -8.00 -12.02
N SER A 209 8.02 -6.73 -12.33
CA SER A 209 7.00 -5.94 -12.99
C SER A 209 7.10 -6.09 -14.52
N PRO A 210 6.12 -6.69 -15.20
CA PRO A 210 6.19 -6.92 -16.64
C PRO A 210 6.37 -5.63 -17.45
N ALA A 211 5.66 -4.56 -17.05
CA ALA A 211 5.73 -3.27 -17.75
C ALA A 211 7.09 -2.57 -17.62
N LEU A 212 7.91 -2.97 -16.65
CA LEU A 212 9.26 -2.45 -16.42
C LEU A 212 10.35 -3.42 -16.91
N THR A 213 10.00 -4.45 -17.69
CA THR A 213 10.92 -5.51 -18.12
C THR A 213 10.93 -5.63 -19.65
N GLU A 214 12.06 -5.39 -20.29
CA GLU A 214 12.19 -5.50 -21.75
C GLU A 214 11.78 -6.89 -22.27
N ASN A 215 12.08 -7.94 -21.52
CA ASN A 215 11.77 -9.33 -21.90
C ASN A 215 10.27 -9.56 -22.11
N TYR A 216 9.40 -8.82 -21.42
CA TYR A 216 7.96 -8.92 -21.63
C TYR A 216 7.57 -8.45 -23.05
N PHE A 217 8.14 -7.36 -23.53
CA PHE A 217 7.86 -6.83 -24.86
C PHE A 217 8.46 -7.71 -25.96
N LYS A 218 9.64 -8.29 -25.71
CA LYS A 218 10.21 -9.32 -26.61
C LYS A 218 9.34 -10.57 -26.69
N TYR A 219 8.70 -10.95 -25.59
CA TYR A 219 7.72 -12.03 -25.57
C TYR A 219 6.46 -11.69 -26.40
N LEU A 220 5.96 -10.45 -26.33
CA LEU A 220 4.76 -10.02 -27.06
C LEU A 220 5.00 -9.86 -28.56
N TYR A 221 6.14 -9.30 -28.96
CA TYR A 221 6.39 -8.82 -30.32
C TYR A 221 7.52 -9.54 -31.06
N GLY A 222 8.20 -10.47 -30.42
CA GLY A 222 9.32 -11.20 -30.98
C GLY A 222 10.68 -10.71 -30.47
N LYS A 223 11.70 -11.54 -30.67
CA LYS A 223 13.04 -11.32 -30.10
C LYS A 223 13.73 -10.06 -30.62
N ASP A 224 13.36 -9.62 -31.81
CA ASP A 224 13.95 -8.44 -32.48
C ASP A 224 13.31 -7.13 -32.02
N PHE A 225 12.21 -7.20 -31.25
CA PHE A 225 11.58 -6.01 -30.67
C PHE A 225 12.48 -5.40 -29.59
N SER A 226 12.75 -4.11 -29.71
CA SER A 226 13.55 -3.35 -28.76
C SER A 226 12.67 -2.39 -27.95
N ALA A 227 12.79 -2.44 -26.63
CA ALA A 227 12.30 -1.41 -25.72
C ALA A 227 13.51 -0.69 -25.13
N ARG A 228 13.56 0.63 -25.25
CA ARG A 228 14.64 1.41 -24.64
C ARG A 228 14.43 1.45 -23.13
N VAL A 229 15.43 1.02 -22.37
CA VAL A 229 15.38 1.01 -20.90
C VAL A 229 16.35 2.06 -20.35
N PHE A 230 15.88 2.91 -19.45
CA PHE A 230 16.70 3.87 -18.74
C PHE A 230 16.49 3.75 -17.23
N GLN A 231 17.59 3.62 -16.49
CA GLN A 231 17.60 3.57 -15.03
C GLN A 231 18.03 4.93 -14.47
N LEU A 232 17.12 5.63 -13.81
CA LEU A 232 17.42 6.90 -13.12
C LEU A 232 17.91 6.59 -11.70
N THR A 233 19.19 6.87 -11.44
CA THR A 233 19.88 6.42 -10.21
C THR A 233 20.18 7.53 -9.22
N ASP A 234 20.43 8.76 -9.71
CA ASP A 234 20.87 9.86 -8.86
C ASP A 234 19.71 10.41 -8.05
N VAL A 235 19.87 10.45 -6.74
CA VAL A 235 18.93 11.10 -5.83
C VAL A 235 19.18 12.60 -5.81
N VAL A 236 18.13 13.39 -5.93
CA VAL A 236 18.23 14.86 -5.88
C VAL A 236 18.73 15.30 -4.50
N VAL A 237 19.73 16.18 -4.47
CA VAL A 237 20.45 16.57 -3.23
C VAL A 237 19.50 17.07 -2.13
N SER A 238 18.47 17.83 -2.47
CA SER A 238 17.48 18.31 -1.50
C SER A 238 16.71 17.16 -0.82
N GLN A 239 16.54 16.04 -1.50
CA GLN A 239 15.86 14.87 -0.98
C GLN A 239 16.71 14.06 0.01
N LEU A 240 18.05 14.19 -0.04
CA LEU A 240 18.95 13.51 0.89
C LEU A 240 18.83 14.02 2.34
N LYS A 241 18.19 15.14 2.57
CA LYS A 241 17.89 15.64 3.92
C LYS A 241 16.66 14.96 4.54
N ASN A 242 15.79 14.34 3.73
CA ASN A 242 14.60 13.65 4.19
C ASN A 242 14.96 12.24 4.67
N LEU A 243 14.67 11.91 5.93
CA LEU A 243 15.00 10.61 6.52
C LEU A 243 14.18 9.46 5.92
N ILE A 244 12.98 9.72 5.42
CA ILE A 244 12.20 8.70 4.68
C ILE A 244 12.99 8.27 3.45
N VAL A 245 13.50 9.24 2.67
CA VAL A 245 14.32 8.97 1.48
C VAL A 245 15.63 8.28 1.85
N LYS A 246 16.32 8.72 2.91
CA LYS A 246 17.56 8.09 3.38
C LYS A 246 17.37 6.62 3.75
N ASN A 247 16.34 6.33 4.55
CA ASN A 247 16.04 4.95 4.95
C ASN A 247 15.62 4.09 3.75
N ALA A 248 14.85 4.64 2.81
CA ALA A 248 14.52 3.95 1.57
C ALA A 248 15.75 3.64 0.72
N ILE A 249 16.74 4.55 0.67
CA ILE A 249 18.03 4.30 -0.02
C ILE A 249 18.80 3.15 0.65
N GLN A 250 18.85 3.07 1.98
CA GLN A 250 19.49 1.96 2.68
C GLN A 250 18.83 0.60 2.34
N ILE A 251 17.49 0.56 2.33
CA ILE A 251 16.75 -0.66 1.94
C ILE A 251 17.08 -1.04 0.50
N ARG A 252 17.06 -0.08 -0.42
CA ARG A 252 17.42 -0.29 -1.83
C ARG A 252 18.83 -0.84 -1.98
N GLN A 253 19.82 -0.28 -1.28
CA GLN A 253 21.20 -0.77 -1.30
C GLN A 253 21.27 -2.25 -0.86
N GLY A 254 20.44 -2.64 0.12
CA GLY A 254 20.28 -4.04 0.51
C GLY A 254 19.74 -4.90 -0.63
N LEU A 255 18.73 -4.42 -1.36
CA LEU A 255 18.12 -5.08 -2.51
C LEU A 255 19.08 -5.20 -3.70
N ASP A 256 19.79 -4.13 -4.05
CA ASP A 256 20.74 -4.08 -5.17
C ASP A 256 21.93 -5.04 -4.92
N ASN A 257 22.39 -5.13 -3.67
CA ASN A 257 23.52 -5.99 -3.28
C ASN A 257 23.10 -7.41 -2.82
N ASN A 258 21.80 -7.76 -2.85
CA ASN A 258 21.24 -8.98 -2.31
C ASN A 258 21.68 -9.24 -0.84
N ARG A 259 21.72 -8.18 -0.03
CA ARG A 259 22.14 -8.21 1.38
C ARG A 259 20.98 -7.80 2.29
N TYR A 260 20.39 -8.79 2.98
CA TYR A 260 19.20 -8.62 3.82
C TYR A 260 19.49 -8.80 5.31
N THR A 261 20.76 -8.78 5.70
CA THR A 261 21.21 -9.13 7.06
C THR A 261 21.48 -7.92 7.94
N ARG A 262 21.38 -6.71 7.40
CA ARG A 262 21.60 -5.47 8.17
C ARG A 262 20.70 -4.36 7.66
N LEU A 263 19.91 -3.80 8.57
CA LEU A 263 19.10 -2.61 8.33
C LEU A 263 18.78 -1.93 9.67
N THR A 264 19.13 -0.66 9.81
CA THR A 264 18.82 0.17 10.98
C THR A 264 18.16 1.44 10.48
N PHE A 265 17.04 1.84 11.07
CA PHE A 265 16.38 3.08 10.69
C PHE A 265 17.04 4.28 11.38
N GLU A 266 17.40 5.28 10.59
CA GLU A 266 17.65 6.62 11.10
C GLU A 266 16.31 7.28 11.40
N ASN A 267 16.17 7.91 12.55
CA ASN A 267 14.95 8.56 13.00
C ASN A 267 15.22 9.96 13.58
N ASP A 268 14.17 10.78 13.66
CA ASP A 268 14.16 12.10 14.26
C ASP A 268 12.82 12.36 14.96
N THR A 269 12.55 13.60 15.33
CA THR A 269 11.30 14.02 15.98
C THR A 269 10.28 14.62 15.00
N SER A 270 10.54 14.62 13.70
CA SER A 270 9.73 15.36 12.73
C SER A 270 9.32 14.55 11.50
N THR A 271 10.22 13.70 10.99
CA THR A 271 10.06 13.06 9.69
C THR A 271 9.85 11.55 9.81
N MET A 272 10.71 10.88 10.59
CA MET A 272 10.66 9.43 10.78
C MET A 272 10.72 9.09 12.26
N LEU A 273 9.59 8.71 12.82
CA LEU A 273 9.34 8.62 14.26
C LEU A 273 9.05 7.18 14.68
N PRO A 274 9.82 6.61 15.61
CA PRO A 274 9.42 5.38 16.27
C PRO A 274 8.16 5.62 17.11
N LEU A 275 7.26 4.65 17.13
CA LEU A 275 6.02 4.73 17.90
C LEU A 275 5.76 3.40 18.60
N GLU A 276 5.46 3.46 19.90
CA GLU A 276 5.02 2.30 20.66
C GLU A 276 3.55 2.00 20.37
N GLU A 277 3.14 0.73 20.42
CA GLU A 277 1.76 0.32 20.11
C GLU A 277 0.73 1.01 21.01
N GLU A 278 1.08 1.21 22.28
CA GLU A 278 0.21 1.84 23.28
C GLU A 278 -0.10 3.31 22.94
N GLN A 279 0.78 3.98 22.22
CA GLN A 279 0.64 5.38 21.79
C GLN A 279 -0.07 5.54 20.45
N LEU A 280 -0.26 4.44 19.70
CA LEU A 280 -0.76 4.49 18.33
C LEU A 280 -2.11 5.20 18.22
N VAL A 281 -3.07 4.81 19.03
CA VAL A 281 -4.44 5.33 18.93
C VAL A 281 -4.46 6.84 19.20
N GLU A 282 -3.84 7.27 20.29
CA GLU A 282 -3.79 8.68 20.67
C GLU A 282 -3.08 9.52 19.60
N THR A 283 -1.89 9.07 19.16
CA THR A 283 -1.10 9.77 18.13
C THR A 283 -1.83 9.81 16.80
N TYR A 284 -2.45 8.69 16.38
CA TYR A 284 -3.21 8.63 15.13
C TYR A 284 -4.40 9.60 15.15
N LEU A 285 -5.19 9.60 16.24
CA LEU A 285 -6.35 10.48 16.37
C LEU A 285 -5.96 11.96 16.42
N ASP A 286 -4.85 12.29 17.08
CA ASP A 286 -4.32 13.66 17.08
C ASP A 286 -3.97 14.12 15.66
N VAL A 287 -3.25 13.31 14.90
CA VAL A 287 -2.90 13.60 13.50
C VAL A 287 -4.16 13.63 12.62
N PHE A 288 -5.08 12.66 12.80
CA PHE A 288 -6.31 12.58 12.02
C PHE A 288 -7.20 13.82 12.20
N ASN A 289 -7.34 14.29 13.42
CA ASN A 289 -8.17 15.47 13.71
C ASN A 289 -7.55 16.78 13.22
N LYS A 290 -6.23 16.90 13.23
CA LYS A 290 -5.49 18.08 12.77
C LYS A 290 -5.29 18.13 11.25
N ALA A 291 -5.45 17.01 10.54
CA ALA A 291 -5.23 16.95 9.11
C ALA A 291 -6.32 17.73 8.34
N GLU A 292 -5.93 18.79 7.65
CA GLU A 292 -6.80 19.61 6.77
C GLU A 292 -6.90 19.02 5.34
N GLY A 293 -5.88 18.27 4.91
CA GLY A 293 -5.79 17.61 3.61
C GLY A 293 -6.16 16.14 3.64
N ASP A 294 -5.28 15.31 3.09
CA ASP A 294 -5.42 13.85 3.15
C ASP A 294 -5.29 13.34 4.59
N LYS A 295 -6.19 12.45 4.97
CA LYS A 295 -6.16 11.84 6.31
C LYS A 295 -5.00 10.84 6.42
N PRO A 296 -4.40 10.67 7.61
CA PRO A 296 -3.34 9.69 7.81
C PRO A 296 -3.85 8.27 7.56
N ILE A 297 -2.93 7.36 7.21
CA ILE A 297 -3.25 5.97 6.96
C ILE A 297 -2.34 5.05 7.78
N ILE A 298 -2.89 3.94 8.30
CA ILE A 298 -2.10 2.86 8.89
C ILE A 298 -1.85 1.82 7.80
N LEU A 299 -0.59 1.51 7.53
CA LEU A 299 -0.17 0.50 6.57
C LEU A 299 0.32 -0.76 7.26
N VAL A 300 -0.16 -1.90 6.78
CA VAL A 300 0.07 -3.21 7.40
C VAL A 300 0.38 -4.29 6.37
N SER A 301 0.77 -5.47 6.85
CA SER A 301 1.15 -6.59 5.99
C SER A 301 -0.04 -7.43 5.50
N THR A 302 -1.15 -7.51 6.25
CA THR A 302 -2.30 -8.39 5.94
C THR A 302 -3.64 -7.66 6.00
N ASN A 303 -4.64 -8.17 5.24
CA ASN A 303 -6.00 -7.63 5.30
C ASN A 303 -6.63 -7.77 6.69
N ASP A 304 -6.34 -8.86 7.38
CA ASP A 304 -6.90 -9.12 8.71
C ASP A 304 -6.36 -8.13 9.75
N LEU A 305 -5.06 -7.82 9.68
CA LEU A 305 -4.46 -6.79 10.54
C LEU A 305 -5.02 -5.40 10.21
N SER A 306 -5.24 -5.11 8.92
CA SER A 306 -5.89 -3.88 8.49
C SER A 306 -7.30 -3.73 9.09
N LYS A 307 -8.09 -4.82 9.10
CA LYS A 307 -9.42 -4.81 9.75
C LYS A 307 -9.33 -4.50 11.24
N GLN A 308 -8.39 -5.12 11.96
CA GLN A 308 -8.20 -4.88 13.39
C GLN A 308 -7.87 -3.42 13.70
N TYR A 309 -6.96 -2.80 12.93
CA TYR A 309 -6.65 -1.38 13.10
C TYR A 309 -7.83 -0.49 12.72
N ASN A 310 -8.57 -0.82 11.67
CA ASN A 310 -9.79 -0.11 11.31
C ASN A 310 -10.81 -0.13 12.45
N GLU A 311 -11.06 -1.30 13.04
CA GLU A 311 -11.96 -1.43 14.20
C GLU A 311 -11.43 -0.69 15.43
N LEU A 312 -10.15 -0.81 15.71
CA LEU A 312 -9.51 -0.15 16.87
C LEU A 312 -9.67 1.38 16.79
N ILE A 313 -9.31 1.98 15.66
CA ILE A 313 -9.43 3.42 15.46
C ILE A 313 -10.89 3.85 15.50
N ARG A 314 -11.76 3.12 14.79
CA ARG A 314 -13.19 3.46 14.76
C ARG A 314 -13.85 3.41 16.14
N ARG A 315 -13.57 2.37 16.95
CA ARG A 315 -14.09 2.27 18.32
C ARG A 315 -13.64 3.44 19.19
N SER A 316 -12.45 3.97 18.95
CA SER A 316 -11.93 5.13 19.66
C SER A 316 -12.57 6.43 19.21
N LEU A 317 -12.91 6.56 17.91
CA LEU A 317 -13.66 7.71 17.36
C LEU A 317 -15.13 7.70 17.77
N PHE A 318 -15.75 6.53 17.77
CA PHE A 318 -17.20 6.35 18.02
C PHE A 318 -17.44 5.27 19.09
N PRO A 319 -17.16 5.55 20.37
CA PRO A 319 -17.38 4.58 21.45
C PRO A 319 -18.82 4.08 21.49
N ASN A 320 -19.00 2.75 21.61
CA ASN A 320 -20.31 2.08 21.69
C ASN A 320 -21.22 2.23 20.45
N LYS A 321 -20.69 2.65 19.31
CA LYS A 321 -21.44 2.70 18.06
C LYS A 321 -21.06 1.52 17.16
N THR A 322 -22.06 0.67 16.86
CA THR A 322 -21.92 -0.50 15.98
C THR A 322 -22.29 -0.22 14.52
N THR A 323 -23.09 0.82 14.28
CA THR A 323 -23.52 1.25 12.95
C THR A 323 -22.67 2.42 12.46
N VAL A 324 -22.63 2.65 11.15
CA VAL A 324 -21.94 3.81 10.56
C VAL A 324 -22.41 5.11 11.16
N GLN A 325 -21.50 6.07 11.29
CA GLN A 325 -21.72 7.37 11.89
C GLN A 325 -21.29 8.48 10.94
N PRO A 326 -21.92 9.66 11.01
CA PRO A 326 -21.37 10.85 10.39
C PRO A 326 -19.94 11.10 10.89
N GLY A 327 -19.01 11.33 9.96
CA GLY A 327 -17.59 11.46 10.23
C GLY A 327 -16.78 10.18 10.04
N ASP A 328 -17.40 9.01 9.88
CA ASP A 328 -16.70 7.78 9.50
C ASP A 328 -15.96 7.99 8.17
N TRP A 329 -14.74 7.43 8.09
CA TRP A 329 -13.89 7.43 6.91
C TRP A 329 -13.89 6.03 6.30
N ILE A 330 -14.30 5.94 5.04
CA ILE A 330 -14.43 4.67 4.34
C ILE A 330 -13.55 4.61 3.09
N MET A 331 -13.22 3.42 2.65
CA MET A 331 -12.49 3.14 1.42
C MET A 331 -13.32 2.20 0.56
N PHE A 332 -13.58 2.60 -0.69
CA PHE A 332 -14.29 1.75 -1.65
C PHE A 332 -13.50 0.48 -1.96
N THR A 333 -14.17 -0.65 -1.99
CA THR A 333 -13.55 -1.95 -2.31
C THR A 333 -13.74 -2.35 -3.76
N GLU A 334 -14.58 -1.61 -4.50
CA GLU A 334 -14.90 -1.85 -5.90
C GLU A 334 -15.09 -0.57 -6.69
N ASN A 335 -15.03 -0.69 -8.02
CA ASN A 335 -15.39 0.39 -8.93
C ASN A 335 -16.92 0.46 -9.05
N ARG A 336 -17.49 1.61 -8.75
CA ARG A 336 -18.94 1.87 -8.80
C ARG A 336 -19.24 3.26 -9.36
N THR A 337 -20.54 3.55 -9.50
CA THR A 337 -21.03 4.88 -9.87
C THR A 337 -21.96 5.37 -8.77
N ILE A 338 -21.76 6.60 -8.31
CA ILE A 338 -22.62 7.29 -7.35
C ILE A 338 -23.10 8.56 -8.04
N ASP A 339 -24.39 8.70 -8.27
CA ASP A 339 -24.99 9.90 -8.90
C ASP A 339 -24.20 10.39 -10.13
N HIS A 340 -23.98 9.49 -11.11
CA HIS A 340 -23.20 9.71 -12.34
C HIS A 340 -21.68 9.90 -12.17
N HIS A 341 -21.15 9.95 -10.93
CA HIS A 341 -19.73 10.06 -10.63
C HIS A 341 -19.12 8.66 -10.41
N ARG A 342 -18.01 8.38 -11.08
CA ARG A 342 -17.30 7.12 -10.88
C ARG A 342 -16.46 7.17 -9.63
N VAL A 343 -16.59 6.15 -8.80
CA VAL A 343 -15.71 5.87 -7.67
C VAL A 343 -14.91 4.60 -7.97
N PHE A 344 -13.69 4.56 -7.45
CA PHE A 344 -12.74 3.51 -7.77
C PHE A 344 -12.32 2.74 -6.53
N ASN A 345 -12.03 1.46 -6.72
CA ASN A 345 -11.44 0.63 -5.67
C ASN A 345 -10.21 1.32 -5.08
N GLY A 346 -10.16 1.40 -3.76
CA GLY A 346 -9.12 2.12 -3.00
C GLY A 346 -9.35 3.64 -2.92
N GLY A 347 -10.39 4.21 -3.53
CA GLY A 347 -10.82 5.59 -3.31
C GLY A 347 -11.40 5.77 -1.89
N PHE A 348 -11.31 6.98 -1.34
CA PHE A 348 -11.79 7.28 0.00
C PHE A 348 -13.01 8.18 -0.04
N ALA A 349 -13.88 8.04 0.96
CA ALA A 349 -15.00 8.93 1.19
C ALA A 349 -15.17 9.19 2.69
N LYS A 350 -15.73 10.37 3.00
CA LYS A 350 -16.19 10.74 4.33
C LYS A 350 -17.70 10.61 4.37
N ILE A 351 -18.26 9.95 5.37
CA ILE A 351 -19.69 9.95 5.63
C ILE A 351 -20.07 11.28 6.26
N LEU A 352 -20.88 12.07 5.57
CA LEU A 352 -21.36 13.37 6.05
C LEU A 352 -22.65 13.22 6.85
N ASN A 353 -23.57 12.39 6.34
CA ASN A 353 -24.86 12.16 6.96
C ASN A 353 -25.25 10.69 6.85
N VAL A 354 -26.03 10.22 7.82
CA VAL A 354 -26.58 8.85 7.86
C VAL A 354 -28.08 8.98 7.95
N MET A 355 -28.75 8.46 6.95
CA MET A 355 -30.20 8.46 6.82
C MET A 355 -30.79 7.10 7.20
N ASP A 356 -31.86 6.70 6.55
CA ASP A 356 -32.57 5.46 6.84
C ASP A 356 -31.76 4.19 6.56
N CYS A 357 -32.18 3.10 7.16
CA CYS A 357 -31.63 1.76 6.94
C CYS A 357 -32.71 0.83 6.41
N GLU A 358 -32.50 0.29 5.24
CA GLU A 358 -33.32 -0.75 4.66
C GLU A 358 -32.74 -2.12 5.05
N ASN A 359 -33.59 -3.00 5.62
CA ASN A 359 -33.23 -4.37 5.99
C ASN A 359 -33.90 -5.34 5.00
N ILE A 360 -33.08 -6.01 4.19
CA ILE A 360 -33.56 -6.97 3.21
C ILE A 360 -33.15 -8.38 3.64
N ARG A 361 -34.12 -9.30 3.69
CA ARG A 361 -33.82 -10.70 3.92
C ARG A 361 -33.56 -11.40 2.59
N GLU A 362 -32.28 -11.63 2.31
CA GLU A 362 -31.84 -12.20 1.04
C GLU A 362 -31.44 -13.67 1.17
N LYS A 363 -31.76 -14.46 0.14
CA LYS A 363 -31.30 -15.84 0.02
C LYS A 363 -29.96 -15.87 -0.68
N VAL A 364 -28.91 -16.14 0.07
CA VAL A 364 -27.54 -16.29 -0.41
C VAL A 364 -27.18 -17.77 -0.53
N ILE A 365 -25.99 -18.09 -1.05
CA ILE A 365 -25.55 -19.46 -1.36
C ILE A 365 -25.65 -20.39 -0.14
N ASP A 366 -25.36 -19.91 1.05
CA ASP A 366 -25.32 -20.66 2.31
C ASP A 366 -26.58 -20.50 3.19
N GLY A 367 -27.68 -19.89 2.66
CA GLY A 367 -28.94 -19.73 3.38
C GLY A 367 -29.55 -18.34 3.25
N TYR A 368 -30.28 -17.91 4.29
CA TYR A 368 -30.85 -16.55 4.33
C TYR A 368 -30.02 -15.64 5.21
N ARG A 369 -29.78 -14.42 4.74
CA ARG A 369 -29.12 -13.33 5.49
C ARG A 369 -30.02 -12.10 5.54
N ASN A 370 -29.95 -11.37 6.63
CA ASN A 370 -30.52 -10.03 6.71
C ASN A 370 -29.42 -9.05 6.32
N LEU A 371 -29.60 -8.32 5.24
CA LEU A 371 -28.68 -7.33 4.71
C LEU A 371 -29.16 -5.94 5.10
N ARG A 372 -28.26 -5.10 5.56
CA ARG A 372 -28.53 -3.73 5.98
C ARG A 372 -27.96 -2.77 4.92
N PHE A 373 -28.85 -2.17 4.16
CA PHE A 373 -28.52 -1.12 3.22
C PHE A 373 -28.76 0.23 3.89
N ARG A 374 -27.69 0.96 4.17
CA ARG A 374 -27.72 2.24 4.83
C ARG A 374 -27.65 3.36 3.80
N HIS A 375 -28.67 4.22 3.76
CA HIS A 375 -28.63 5.43 2.94
C HIS A 375 -27.72 6.46 3.60
N VAL A 376 -26.72 6.92 2.89
CA VAL A 376 -25.69 7.85 3.40
C VAL A 376 -25.41 8.93 2.37
N GLU A 377 -25.02 10.10 2.87
CA GLU A 377 -24.42 11.16 2.10
C GLU A 377 -22.91 11.12 2.24
N LEU A 378 -22.21 10.99 1.12
CA LEU A 378 -20.75 10.82 1.05
C LEU A 378 -20.09 12.05 0.43
N GLU A 379 -18.96 12.48 1.01
CA GLU A 379 -18.01 13.38 0.40
C GLU A 379 -16.82 12.58 -0.12
N PHE A 380 -16.52 12.67 -1.42
CA PHE A 380 -15.42 11.94 -2.06
C PHE A 380 -14.82 12.74 -3.21
N ILE A 381 -13.70 12.27 -3.75
CA ILE A 381 -13.08 12.81 -4.95
C ILE A 381 -13.52 11.97 -6.14
N ASN A 382 -14.14 12.60 -7.14
CA ASN A 382 -14.61 11.92 -8.36
C ASN A 382 -13.46 11.64 -9.34
N GLU A 383 -13.81 11.07 -10.50
CA GLU A 383 -12.86 10.80 -11.57
C GLU A 383 -12.25 12.05 -12.20
N GLN A 384 -12.83 13.26 -11.97
CA GLN A 384 -12.31 14.55 -12.40
C GLN A 384 -11.37 15.18 -11.37
N GLY A 385 -11.18 14.54 -10.21
CA GLY A 385 -10.39 15.13 -9.12
C GLY A 385 -11.16 16.22 -8.34
N GLU A 386 -12.46 16.32 -8.55
CA GLU A 386 -13.31 17.29 -7.89
C GLU A 386 -13.92 16.68 -6.63
N LYS A 387 -14.09 17.52 -5.62
CA LYS A 387 -14.77 17.15 -4.38
C LYS A 387 -16.28 17.16 -4.64
N VAL A 388 -16.90 16.02 -4.49
CA VAL A 388 -18.33 15.78 -4.74
C VAL A 388 -19.02 15.33 -3.48
N ILE A 389 -20.26 15.75 -3.30
CA ILE A 389 -21.17 15.26 -2.27
C ILE A 389 -22.34 14.60 -2.99
N ALA A 390 -22.60 13.33 -2.67
CA ALA A 390 -23.69 12.57 -3.27
C ALA A 390 -24.26 11.53 -2.29
N GLU A 391 -25.55 11.22 -2.49
CA GLU A 391 -26.26 10.20 -1.73
C GLU A 391 -26.10 8.83 -2.39
N CYS A 392 -25.98 7.78 -1.57
CA CYS A 392 -25.94 6.41 -2.05
C CYS A 392 -26.42 5.41 -1.00
N SER A 393 -26.65 4.19 -1.44
CA SER A 393 -26.92 3.04 -0.57
C SER A 393 -25.62 2.29 -0.28
N LEU A 394 -25.24 2.19 0.99
CA LEU A 394 -24.05 1.50 1.47
C LEU A 394 -24.44 0.16 2.11
N LEU A 395 -23.84 -0.94 1.68
CA LEU A 395 -24.00 -2.22 2.36
C LEU A 395 -23.20 -2.24 3.67
N GLU A 396 -23.89 -2.00 4.79
CA GLU A 396 -23.27 -1.82 6.11
C GLU A 396 -22.61 -3.11 6.63
N ASP A 397 -23.21 -4.29 6.32
CA ASP A 397 -22.70 -5.58 6.81
C ASP A 397 -21.30 -5.93 6.34
N ILE A 398 -20.82 -5.33 5.25
CA ILE A 398 -19.45 -5.51 4.75
C ILE A 398 -18.43 -4.72 5.60
N LEU A 399 -18.83 -3.56 6.14
CA LEU A 399 -17.94 -2.76 7.00
C LEU A 399 -17.60 -3.50 8.29
N ASP A 400 -18.59 -4.22 8.84
CA ASP A 400 -18.49 -4.94 10.11
C ASP A 400 -18.03 -6.40 9.94
N ALA A 401 -17.63 -6.85 8.75
CA ALA A 401 -17.32 -8.24 8.44
C ALA A 401 -16.20 -8.84 9.32
N SER A 402 -16.43 -8.87 10.64
CA SER A 402 -15.66 -9.55 11.68
C SER A 402 -16.11 -11.01 11.90
N GLY A 403 -16.79 -11.63 10.96
CA GLY A 403 -17.31 -12.98 11.10
C GLY A 403 -16.69 -13.97 10.12
N SER A 404 -16.39 -15.16 10.60
CA SER A 404 -15.90 -16.42 9.98
C SER A 404 -15.48 -16.38 8.50
N LYS A 405 -14.21 -16.64 8.26
CA LYS A 405 -13.41 -16.43 7.05
C LYS A 405 -13.81 -17.20 5.76
N LYS A 406 -14.75 -18.14 5.79
CA LYS A 406 -15.11 -18.92 4.59
C LYS A 406 -16.49 -18.60 4.02
N THR A 407 -17.40 -18.12 4.83
CA THR A 407 -18.78 -17.86 4.42
C THR A 407 -19.03 -16.44 3.91
N ASN A 408 -18.12 -15.50 4.19
CA ASN A 408 -18.32 -14.08 3.86
C ASN A 408 -17.95 -13.73 2.41
N GLU A 409 -16.98 -14.40 1.81
CA GLU A 409 -16.53 -14.07 0.44
C GLU A 409 -17.56 -14.53 -0.61
N ASP A 410 -18.14 -15.72 -0.45
CA ASP A 410 -19.08 -16.30 -1.41
C ASP A 410 -20.41 -15.53 -1.49
N TRP A 411 -20.98 -15.06 -0.36
CA TRP A 411 -22.22 -14.30 -0.39
C TRP A 411 -22.00 -12.84 -0.83
N ILE A 412 -20.86 -12.24 -0.55
CA ILE A 412 -20.47 -10.93 -1.10
C ILE A 412 -20.37 -11.03 -2.62
N GLU A 413 -19.69 -12.04 -3.15
CA GLU A 413 -19.62 -12.30 -4.59
C GLU A 413 -21.02 -12.50 -5.20
N TYR A 414 -21.92 -13.20 -4.50
CA TYR A 414 -23.29 -13.34 -4.90
C TYR A 414 -24.02 -12.00 -5.03
N LEU A 415 -23.88 -11.12 -4.03
CA LEU A 415 -24.53 -9.79 -4.03
C LEU A 415 -23.98 -8.88 -5.12
N ILE A 416 -22.66 -8.84 -5.27
CA ILE A 416 -22.00 -8.07 -6.32
C ILE A 416 -22.50 -8.46 -7.70
N ASN A 417 -22.82 -9.75 -7.89
CA ASN A 417 -23.30 -10.30 -9.15
C ASN A 417 -24.84 -10.21 -9.30
N ASN A 418 -25.57 -9.74 -8.29
CA ASN A 418 -27.03 -9.63 -8.33
C ASN A 418 -27.43 -8.25 -8.90
N PRO A 419 -28.15 -8.20 -10.04
CA PRO A 419 -28.59 -6.94 -10.66
C PRO A 419 -29.37 -6.01 -9.73
N MET A 420 -30.05 -6.58 -8.73
CA MET A 420 -30.86 -5.83 -7.75
C MET A 420 -30.03 -4.95 -6.82
N TYR A 421 -28.71 -5.23 -6.66
CA TYR A 421 -27.81 -4.52 -5.75
C TYR A 421 -26.65 -3.84 -6.47
N THR A 422 -26.77 -3.61 -7.78
CA THR A 422 -25.71 -2.97 -8.59
C THR A 422 -25.42 -1.54 -8.16
N ASP A 423 -26.42 -0.85 -7.60
CA ASP A 423 -26.30 0.55 -7.15
C ASP A 423 -25.77 0.67 -5.72
N ALA A 424 -25.69 -0.46 -4.98
CA ALA A 424 -25.14 -0.43 -3.64
C ALA A 424 -23.62 -0.25 -3.66
N ILE A 425 -23.11 0.55 -2.73
CA ILE A 425 -21.69 0.79 -2.53
C ILE A 425 -21.12 -0.23 -1.56
N TYR A 426 -19.96 -0.77 -1.94
CA TYR A 426 -19.18 -1.70 -1.16
C TYR A 426 -17.91 -1.01 -0.67
N ALA A 427 -17.75 -0.95 0.63
CA ALA A 427 -16.64 -0.25 1.26
C ALA A 427 -16.14 -0.98 2.51
N GLN A 428 -14.97 -0.59 2.97
CA GLN A 428 -14.42 -0.92 4.29
C GLN A 428 -14.06 0.37 5.02
N TYR A 429 -13.83 0.32 6.34
CA TYR A 429 -13.27 1.48 7.02
C TYR A 429 -11.91 1.83 6.45
N GLY A 430 -11.63 3.12 6.33
CA GLY A 430 -10.50 3.68 5.61
C GLY A 430 -9.36 4.18 6.50
N TYR A 431 -9.26 3.73 7.76
CA TYR A 431 -8.20 4.14 8.67
C TYR A 431 -6.92 3.32 8.47
N SER A 432 -7.05 2.09 7.96
CA SER A 432 -5.94 1.19 7.68
C SER A 432 -6.13 0.44 6.36
N THR A 433 -5.01 0.12 5.70
CA THR A 433 -4.99 -0.74 4.50
C THR A 433 -3.66 -1.50 4.41
N THR A 434 -3.56 -2.48 3.50
CA THR A 434 -2.29 -3.20 3.29
C THR A 434 -1.33 -2.39 2.42
N VAL A 435 -0.01 -2.60 2.61
CA VAL A 435 1.03 -2.00 1.76
C VAL A 435 0.80 -2.32 0.28
N HIS A 436 0.32 -3.53 -0.05
CA HIS A 436 -0.01 -3.90 -1.44
C HIS A 436 -1.12 -3.02 -2.03
N LYS A 437 -2.22 -2.80 -1.29
CA LYS A 437 -3.32 -1.94 -1.73
C LYS A 437 -2.96 -0.45 -1.73
N ALA A 438 -1.93 -0.06 -1.00
CA ALA A 438 -1.42 1.31 -0.93
C ALA A 438 -0.51 1.68 -2.10
N GLN A 439 -0.12 0.73 -2.95
CA GLN A 439 0.71 1.01 -4.12
C GLN A 439 0.05 2.03 -5.06
N GLY A 440 0.85 2.90 -5.66
CA GLY A 440 0.39 3.99 -6.51
C GLY A 440 -0.28 5.15 -5.76
N ALA A 441 -0.32 5.12 -4.41
CA ALA A 441 -0.81 6.22 -3.59
C ALA A 441 0.25 6.67 -2.58
N THR A 442 0.15 7.94 -2.15
CA THR A 442 1.00 8.50 -1.08
C THR A 442 0.15 9.36 -0.16
N TRP A 443 0.61 9.53 1.08
CA TRP A 443 -0.06 10.33 2.11
C TRP A 443 0.93 11.27 2.79
N SER A 444 0.46 12.40 3.27
CA SER A 444 1.30 13.32 4.06
C SER A 444 1.85 12.61 5.30
N THR A 445 1.01 11.86 5.99
CA THR A 445 1.41 11.07 7.17
C THR A 445 0.99 9.61 7.04
N VAL A 446 1.95 8.71 7.26
CA VAL A 446 1.77 7.26 7.28
C VAL A 446 2.16 6.69 8.64
N PHE A 447 1.38 5.75 9.13
CA PHE A 447 1.73 4.88 10.25
C PHE A 447 2.01 3.48 9.67
N LEU A 448 3.25 3.03 9.74
CA LEU A 448 3.66 1.74 9.18
C LEU A 448 3.89 0.73 10.31
N ASP A 449 3.02 -0.25 10.41
CA ASP A 449 3.31 -1.43 11.23
C ASP A 449 4.31 -2.30 10.45
N THR A 450 5.55 -2.35 10.94
CA THR A 450 6.65 -3.06 10.28
C THR A 450 6.62 -4.57 10.50
N ASP A 451 5.60 -5.08 11.17
CA ASP A 451 5.43 -6.52 11.36
C ASP A 451 5.01 -7.20 10.06
N PHE A 452 5.98 -7.81 9.42
CA PHE A 452 5.78 -8.52 8.16
C PHE A 452 5.52 -10.00 8.45
N TYR A 453 4.44 -10.54 7.91
CA TYR A 453 3.96 -11.91 8.13
C TYR A 453 4.90 -13.02 7.67
N GLN A 454 6.01 -12.69 7.03
CA GLN A 454 7.07 -13.59 6.59
C GLN A 454 8.42 -13.10 7.12
N ASN A 455 9.48 -13.83 6.82
CA ASN A 455 10.82 -13.42 7.22
C ASN A 455 11.22 -12.08 6.57
N ARG A 456 11.48 -11.06 7.39
CA ARG A 456 11.92 -9.72 6.93
C ARG A 456 13.31 -9.74 6.29
N LYS A 457 14.17 -10.70 6.62
CA LYS A 457 15.53 -10.86 6.10
C LYS A 457 15.55 -11.50 4.70
N THR A 458 14.61 -11.12 3.84
CA THR A 458 14.45 -11.62 2.47
C THR A 458 14.30 -10.47 1.49
N ARG A 459 14.47 -10.75 0.19
CA ARG A 459 14.18 -9.78 -0.86
C ARG A 459 12.75 -9.25 -0.74
N LEU A 460 11.77 -10.13 -0.54
CA LEU A 460 10.37 -9.74 -0.43
C LEU A 460 10.13 -8.83 0.78
N GLY A 461 10.73 -9.14 1.95
CA GLY A 461 10.61 -8.31 3.14
C GLY A 461 11.18 -6.90 2.94
N PHE A 462 12.34 -6.78 2.31
CA PHE A 462 12.95 -5.49 1.98
C PHE A 462 12.14 -4.72 0.94
N THR A 463 11.64 -5.39 -0.11
CA THR A 463 10.78 -4.77 -1.12
C THR A 463 9.47 -4.28 -0.51
N TRP A 464 8.86 -5.06 0.39
CA TRP A 464 7.65 -4.68 1.11
C TRP A 464 7.88 -3.45 1.99
N LEU A 465 8.98 -3.46 2.74
CA LEU A 465 9.36 -2.37 3.63
C LEU A 465 9.65 -1.07 2.83
N TYR A 466 10.41 -1.19 1.74
CA TYR A 466 10.67 -0.09 0.82
C TYR A 466 9.34 0.51 0.29
N THR A 467 8.44 -0.36 -0.16
CA THR A 467 7.13 0.07 -0.68
C THR A 467 6.34 0.81 0.40
N GLY A 468 6.30 0.28 1.64
CA GLY A 468 5.58 0.90 2.75
C GLY A 468 6.13 2.28 3.13
N ILE A 469 7.45 2.39 3.31
CA ILE A 469 8.12 3.65 3.67
C ILE A 469 7.89 4.72 2.61
N THR A 470 7.97 4.35 1.33
CA THR A 470 7.82 5.29 0.21
C THR A 470 6.39 5.79 0.02
N ARG A 471 5.42 5.33 0.81
CA ARG A 471 4.06 5.88 0.82
C ARG A 471 3.94 7.19 1.59
N ALA A 472 4.88 7.50 2.50
CA ALA A 472 4.89 8.74 3.26
C ALA A 472 5.58 9.86 2.47
N ARG A 473 4.93 11.04 2.38
CA ARG A 473 5.52 12.23 1.75
C ARG A 473 6.26 13.10 2.76
N GLU A 474 5.70 13.27 3.96
CA GLU A 474 6.17 14.24 4.94
C GLU A 474 6.58 13.57 6.24
N ARG A 475 5.74 12.64 6.75
CA ARG A 475 5.94 12.03 8.07
C ARG A 475 5.61 10.55 8.05
N LEU A 476 6.49 9.77 8.65
CA LEU A 476 6.32 8.32 8.86
C LEU A 476 6.46 7.99 10.34
N TYR A 477 5.40 7.50 10.96
CA TYR A 477 5.44 6.76 12.22
C TYR A 477 5.64 5.29 11.91
N TYR A 478 6.52 4.60 12.64
CA TYR A 478 6.73 3.17 12.45
C TYR A 478 6.66 2.42 13.78
N LEU A 479 5.96 1.28 13.76
CA LEU A 479 5.69 0.43 14.90
C LEU A 479 6.37 -0.93 14.72
N ASN A 480 6.54 -1.65 15.83
CA ASN A 480 7.01 -3.04 15.84
C ASN A 480 8.36 -3.24 15.11
N TRP A 481 9.19 -2.19 15.10
CA TRP A 481 10.49 -2.25 14.45
C TRP A 481 11.55 -2.84 15.39
N SER A 482 12.31 -3.76 14.88
CA SER A 482 13.59 -4.19 15.46
C SER A 482 14.66 -4.17 14.37
N ASP A 483 15.81 -3.60 14.67
CA ASP A 483 16.92 -3.52 13.75
C ASP A 483 17.31 -4.90 13.23
N ILE A 484 17.53 -5.00 11.93
CA ILE A 484 18.08 -6.19 11.31
C ILE A 484 19.61 -6.10 11.43
N GLY A 485 20.18 -6.91 12.32
CA GLY A 485 21.63 -7.02 12.54
C GLY A 485 22.13 -8.43 12.30
N PRO A 486 23.46 -8.63 12.10
CA PRO A 486 24.05 -9.94 12.22
C PRO A 486 23.81 -10.42 13.65
N ASN A 487 23.39 -11.67 13.83
CA ASN A 487 23.30 -12.29 15.14
C ASN A 487 24.69 -12.14 15.80
N LEU A 488 24.80 -11.23 16.76
CA LEU A 488 26.02 -11.05 17.56
C LEU A 488 26.09 -12.13 18.66
N ALA A 489 26.00 -13.39 18.26
CA ALA A 489 26.51 -14.46 19.08
C ALA A 489 28.05 -14.39 18.97
N GLY A 490 28.68 -13.69 19.87
CA GLY A 490 30.12 -13.73 20.06
C GLY A 490 30.94 -12.46 19.85
N ARG A 491 30.51 -11.29 20.33
CA ARG A 491 31.42 -10.17 20.62
C ARG A 491 31.05 -9.52 21.93
N ILE A 492 31.81 -9.85 22.97
CA ILE A 492 31.82 -9.13 24.24
C ILE A 492 32.41 -7.75 23.98
N PRO A 493 31.74 -6.64 24.25
CA PRO A 493 32.38 -5.32 24.23
C PRO A 493 33.26 -5.19 25.46
N SER A 494 34.54 -4.92 25.26
CA SER A 494 35.44 -4.54 26.32
C SER A 494 34.96 -3.24 26.97
N LEU A 495 34.56 -3.33 28.22
CA LEU A 495 34.31 -2.18 29.10
C LEU A 495 35.62 -1.49 29.42
N SER A 496 35.81 -0.26 28.95
CA SER A 496 36.72 0.69 29.55
C SER A 496 35.97 1.65 30.48
N PRO A 497 36.43 1.85 31.71
CA PRO A 497 35.72 2.61 32.72
C PRO A 497 35.84 4.11 32.51
N LYS A 498 34.75 4.86 32.51
CA LYS A 498 34.78 6.30 32.76
C LYS A 498 34.21 6.61 34.13
N LYS A 499 35.02 7.38 34.83
CA LYS A 499 34.98 7.81 36.21
C LYS A 499 33.67 8.50 36.62
N SER A 500 33.30 8.19 37.83
CA SER A 500 32.41 8.82 38.79
C SER A 500 32.37 10.34 38.81
N ALA A 501 31.17 10.91 38.97
CA ALA A 501 30.95 12.10 39.76
C ALA A 501 29.77 11.83 40.65
N GLU A 502 30.02 11.87 41.95
CA GLU A 502 29.08 11.76 43.06
C GLU A 502 28.16 12.97 43.11
N VAL A 503 26.90 12.78 43.38
CA VAL A 503 26.11 13.69 44.20
C VAL A 503 25.13 12.83 45.05
N GLU A 504 25.30 12.98 46.36
CA GLU A 504 24.51 12.45 47.47
C GLU A 504 23.14 13.13 47.58
N GLU A 505 22.33 12.44 48.37
CA GLU A 505 21.16 12.89 49.21
C GLU A 505 19.80 12.57 48.60
N GLN A 506 18.82 12.01 49.29
CA GLN A 506 18.52 11.64 50.66
C GLN A 506 17.25 10.77 50.62
N LEU A 507 17.23 9.74 51.42
CA LEU A 507 16.04 8.94 51.78
C LEU A 507 15.18 9.68 52.80
N PRO A 508 13.89 9.45 52.82
CA PRO A 508 13.21 9.18 54.10
C PRO A 508 12.47 7.84 54.13
N SER A 509 12.64 7.30 55.29
CA SER A 509 12.19 6.15 56.04
C SER A 509 10.75 5.65 55.83
N LYS A 510 10.68 4.32 55.90
CA LYS A 510 9.71 3.38 56.47
C LYS A 510 8.45 3.98 57.15
N ASP A 511 7.28 3.41 56.81
CA ASP A 511 6.56 2.52 57.75
C ASP A 511 5.35 1.83 57.09
N SER A 512 5.20 0.60 57.59
CA SER A 512 4.03 -0.26 57.80
C SER A 512 3.51 -1.15 56.66
N LEU A 513 4.01 -2.39 56.64
CA LEU A 513 3.35 -3.69 56.81
C LEU A 513 1.87 -3.80 56.44
N VAL A 514 1.58 -4.57 55.41
CA VAL A 514 0.64 -5.70 55.49
C VAL A 514 1.08 -6.77 54.48
N GLU A 515 1.57 -7.89 54.98
CA GLU A 515 1.69 -9.16 54.28
C GLU A 515 0.30 -9.62 53.83
N LYS A 516 0.17 -9.93 52.53
CA LYS A 516 -0.85 -10.88 52.08
C LYS A 516 -0.18 -11.87 51.12
N ASP A 517 -0.32 -13.13 51.52
CA ASP A 517 0.06 -14.34 50.82
C ASP A 517 -0.11 -14.23 49.29
N GLU A 518 0.97 -14.35 48.58
CA GLU A 518 0.97 -14.67 47.14
C GLU A 518 0.77 -16.17 46.98
N THR A 519 -0.49 -16.56 46.89
CA THR A 519 -0.88 -17.84 46.34
C THR A 519 -0.49 -17.87 44.85
N GLN A 520 0.20 -18.91 44.43
CA GLN A 520 0.49 -19.29 43.05
C GLN A 520 -0.70 -18.98 42.15
N THR A 521 -0.56 -17.94 41.32
CA THR A 521 -1.49 -17.68 40.21
C THR A 521 -1.17 -18.71 39.15
N SER A 522 -2.03 -19.71 39.00
CA SER A 522 -1.94 -20.71 37.96
C SER A 522 -2.02 -20.03 36.59
N SER A 523 -1.36 -20.60 35.56
CA SER A 523 -1.40 -20.17 34.16
C SER A 523 -2.83 -19.92 33.63
N ASP A 524 -3.81 -20.64 34.19
CA ASP A 524 -5.24 -20.49 33.87
C ASP A 524 -5.83 -19.12 34.27
N ASN A 525 -5.35 -18.52 35.37
CA ASN A 525 -5.81 -17.19 35.80
C ASN A 525 -5.24 -16.06 34.93
N MET A 526 -4.06 -16.22 34.33
CA MET A 526 -3.48 -15.23 33.42
C MET A 526 -4.16 -15.24 32.04
N LEU A 527 -4.59 -16.42 31.56
CA LEU A 527 -5.30 -16.57 30.31
C LEU A 527 -6.74 -16.00 30.36
N GLN A 528 -7.40 -16.02 31.53
CA GLN A 528 -8.75 -15.46 31.73
C GLN A 528 -8.83 -13.92 31.57
N GLN A 529 -7.70 -13.21 31.57
CA GLN A 529 -7.65 -11.76 31.37
C GLN A 529 -7.52 -11.34 29.92
N VAL A 530 -7.31 -12.28 28.99
CA VAL A 530 -7.10 -12.00 27.58
C VAL A 530 -8.31 -12.44 26.77
N ALA A 531 -8.93 -11.53 26.01
CA ALA A 531 -10.04 -11.84 25.11
C ALA A 531 -9.53 -12.59 23.89
N TYR A 532 -9.59 -13.92 23.93
CA TYR A 532 -9.26 -14.76 22.78
C TYR A 532 -10.45 -14.90 21.81
N PRO A 533 -10.21 -15.04 20.50
CA PRO A 533 -11.22 -15.59 19.60
C PRO A 533 -11.62 -16.99 20.08
N ALA A 534 -12.95 -17.24 20.21
CA ALA A 534 -13.45 -18.48 20.79
C ALA A 534 -12.89 -19.75 20.12
N GLU A 535 -12.66 -19.72 18.83
CA GLU A 535 -12.11 -20.82 18.03
C GLU A 535 -10.64 -21.20 18.35
N TYR A 536 -9.90 -20.31 19.03
CA TYR A 536 -8.48 -20.54 19.38
C TYR A 536 -8.28 -20.74 20.89
N GLN A 537 -9.30 -20.65 21.69
CA GLN A 537 -9.17 -20.65 23.16
C GLN A 537 -8.46 -21.89 23.69
N GLU A 538 -8.89 -23.07 23.26
CA GLU A 538 -8.29 -24.34 23.66
C GLU A 538 -6.81 -24.45 23.21
N PHE A 539 -6.51 -24.09 21.98
CA PHE A 539 -5.15 -24.08 21.45
C PHE A 539 -4.23 -23.15 22.25
N LEU A 540 -4.69 -21.94 22.56
CA LEU A 540 -3.89 -20.94 23.26
C LEU A 540 -3.68 -21.29 24.76
N GLN A 541 -4.65 -21.97 25.38
CA GLN A 541 -4.49 -22.52 26.72
C GLN A 541 -3.46 -23.63 26.76
N ASN A 542 -3.53 -24.60 25.85
CA ASN A 542 -2.57 -25.68 25.75
C ASN A 542 -1.15 -25.14 25.48
N LEU A 543 -1.03 -24.18 24.55
CA LEU A 543 0.25 -23.52 24.24
C LEU A 543 0.87 -22.85 25.47
N ALA A 544 0.09 -22.12 26.26
CA ALA A 544 0.58 -21.47 27.47
C ALA A 544 0.99 -22.48 28.55
N GLN A 545 0.27 -23.60 28.67
CA GLN A 545 0.62 -24.68 29.59
C GLN A 545 1.93 -25.37 29.20
N GLU A 546 2.12 -25.67 27.92
CA GLU A 546 3.35 -26.27 27.39
C GLU A 546 4.57 -25.36 27.61
N ILE A 547 4.42 -24.05 27.26
CA ILE A 547 5.49 -23.07 27.49
C ILE A 547 5.82 -22.94 28.98
N THR A 548 4.80 -22.93 29.85
CA THR A 548 5.01 -22.86 31.30
C THR A 548 5.76 -24.09 31.83
N ALA A 549 5.43 -25.28 31.32
CA ALA A 549 6.11 -26.52 31.73
C ALA A 549 7.60 -26.53 31.35
N ILE A 550 7.91 -26.13 30.11
CA ILE A 550 9.29 -26.13 29.59
C ILE A 550 10.16 -25.08 30.28
N LEU A 551 9.66 -23.87 30.42
CA LEU A 551 10.44 -22.77 31.00
C LEU A 551 10.44 -22.76 32.52
N GLY A 552 9.43 -23.37 33.15
CA GLY A 552 9.34 -23.49 34.62
C GLY A 552 10.47 -24.32 35.24
N GLU A 553 10.98 -25.32 34.51
CA GLU A 553 12.16 -26.11 34.94
C GLU A 553 13.45 -25.26 35.03
N LEU A 554 13.47 -24.11 34.41
CA LEU A 554 14.59 -23.16 34.35
C LEU A 554 14.38 -21.92 35.21
N ASP A 555 13.44 -21.94 36.14
CA ASP A 555 13.03 -20.81 36.98
C ASP A 555 12.56 -19.58 36.18
N ILE A 556 12.04 -19.81 34.97
CA ILE A 556 11.49 -18.75 34.10
C ILE A 556 9.96 -18.78 34.24
N THR A 557 9.39 -17.65 34.63
CA THR A 557 7.95 -17.53 34.82
C THR A 557 7.31 -16.59 33.82
N ILE A 558 6.07 -16.85 33.40
CA ILE A 558 5.27 -15.98 32.56
C ILE A 558 4.70 -14.86 33.42
N LYS A 559 5.10 -13.61 33.16
CA LYS A 559 4.58 -12.41 33.83
C LYS A 559 3.32 -11.87 33.17
N LYS A 560 3.24 -11.96 31.81
CA LYS A 560 2.14 -11.41 31.02
C LYS A 560 1.96 -12.21 29.74
N ILE A 561 0.71 -12.40 29.33
CA ILE A 561 0.31 -12.99 28.04
C ILE A 561 -0.58 -12.00 27.31
N GLU A 562 -0.26 -11.67 26.07
CA GLU A 562 -1.04 -10.77 25.23
C GLU A 562 -1.33 -11.46 23.89
N HIS A 563 -2.60 -11.64 23.58
CA HIS A 563 -2.98 -12.20 22.29
C HIS A 563 -2.91 -11.12 21.21
N LYS A 564 -2.11 -11.36 20.19
CA LYS A 564 -2.02 -10.58 18.95
C LYS A 564 -2.49 -11.46 17.80
N TYR A 565 -2.80 -10.86 16.66
CA TYR A 565 -3.30 -11.62 15.52
C TYR A 565 -2.24 -12.63 15.00
N TYR A 566 -2.58 -13.93 14.99
CA TYR A 566 -1.67 -15.05 14.67
C TYR A 566 -0.36 -15.10 15.49
N ARG A 567 -0.32 -14.46 16.64
CA ARG A 567 0.78 -14.56 17.58
C ARG A 567 0.29 -14.37 19.01
N VAL A 568 1.01 -14.95 19.93
CA VAL A 568 0.85 -14.71 21.37
C VAL A 568 2.14 -14.12 21.89
N ARG A 569 2.05 -12.96 22.48
CA ARG A 569 3.18 -12.29 23.13
C ARG A 569 3.28 -12.74 24.56
N TYR A 570 4.41 -13.30 24.91
CA TYR A 570 4.74 -13.69 26.26
C TYR A 570 5.79 -12.74 26.82
N THR A 571 5.57 -12.24 28.02
CA THR A 571 6.59 -11.54 28.80
C THR A 571 7.02 -12.48 29.92
N PHE A 572 8.29 -12.85 29.93
CA PHE A 572 8.91 -13.77 30.89
C PHE A 572 9.74 -13.01 31.91
N THR A 573 9.89 -13.58 33.10
CA THR A 573 10.78 -13.06 34.14
C THR A 573 11.57 -14.18 34.79
N ARG A 574 12.85 -13.88 35.12
CA ARG A 574 13.72 -14.67 35.98
C ARG A 574 14.50 -13.71 36.87
N GLY A 575 14.14 -13.65 38.14
CA GLY A 575 14.65 -12.62 39.05
C GLY A 575 14.28 -11.22 38.57
N ASN A 576 15.30 -10.37 38.29
CA ASN A 576 15.11 -9.02 37.78
C ASN A 576 15.16 -8.91 36.26
N SER A 577 15.49 -10.00 35.57
CA SER A 577 15.57 -10.03 34.10
C SER A 577 14.19 -10.21 33.48
N ILE A 578 13.92 -9.46 32.41
CA ILE A 578 12.65 -9.50 31.66
C ILE A 578 12.98 -9.85 30.21
N ALA A 579 12.18 -10.74 29.63
CA ALA A 579 12.25 -11.10 28.21
C ALA A 579 10.85 -11.05 27.59
N THR A 580 10.72 -10.46 26.41
CA THR A 580 9.47 -10.45 25.65
C THR A 580 9.64 -11.16 24.33
N VAL A 581 8.75 -12.13 24.05
CA VAL A 581 8.84 -13.00 22.87
C VAL A 581 7.44 -13.20 22.28
N ASP A 582 7.33 -13.17 20.94
CA ASP A 582 6.11 -13.50 20.22
C ASP A 582 6.18 -14.93 19.67
N ALA A 583 5.24 -15.79 20.05
CA ALA A 583 5.00 -17.07 19.40
C ALA A 583 4.01 -16.87 18.24
N VAL A 584 4.49 -17.00 17.02
CA VAL A 584 3.70 -16.82 15.80
C VAL A 584 3.13 -18.19 15.38
N TYR A 585 1.81 -18.24 15.12
CA TYR A 585 1.13 -19.46 14.70
C TYR A 585 0.35 -19.27 13.39
N ASN A 586 0.13 -20.38 12.68
CA ASN A 586 -0.59 -20.40 11.41
C ASN A 586 -2.09 -20.72 11.58
N LYS A 587 -2.85 -20.69 10.47
CA LYS A 587 -4.30 -21.05 10.46
C LYS A 587 -4.59 -22.50 10.89
N LYS A 588 -3.57 -23.39 10.85
CA LYS A 588 -3.69 -24.77 11.31
C LYS A 588 -3.45 -24.90 12.80
N LYS A 589 -3.21 -23.78 13.51
CA LYS A 589 -2.88 -23.73 14.93
C LYS A 589 -1.52 -24.40 15.26
N GLU A 590 -0.56 -24.29 14.34
CA GLU A 590 0.82 -24.77 14.51
C GLU A 590 1.72 -23.54 14.69
N ILE A 591 2.67 -23.61 15.65
CA ILE A 591 3.66 -22.55 15.82
C ILE A 591 4.59 -22.56 14.60
N SER A 592 4.75 -21.40 13.98
CA SER A 592 5.55 -21.23 12.78
C SER A 592 6.89 -20.55 13.04
N SER A 593 7.01 -19.76 14.08
CA SER A 593 8.26 -19.12 14.50
C SER A 593 8.14 -18.49 15.88
N ILE A 594 9.29 -18.32 16.54
CA ILE A 594 9.44 -17.50 17.75
C ILE A 594 10.20 -16.23 17.37
N GLN A 595 9.66 -15.08 17.77
CA GLN A 595 10.24 -13.78 17.45
C GLN A 595 10.56 -13.01 18.73
N PRO A 596 11.84 -12.74 19.01
CA PRO A 596 12.21 -11.96 20.19
C PRO A 596 11.85 -10.49 19.98
N LEU A 597 11.32 -9.87 21.01
CA LEU A 597 11.07 -8.44 21.06
C LEU A 597 12.07 -7.81 22.03
N ARG A 598 12.74 -6.75 21.61
CA ARG A 598 13.67 -5.98 22.45
C ARG A 598 12.96 -4.72 22.91
N LYS A 599 12.19 -4.81 23.99
CA LYS A 599 11.56 -3.65 24.62
C LYS A 599 12.56 -2.90 25.50
N LYS A 600 12.29 -1.61 25.74
CA LYS A 600 13.05 -0.83 26.72
C LYS A 600 12.82 -1.43 28.11
N GLY A 601 13.88 -1.98 28.71
CA GLY A 601 13.84 -2.69 29.99
C GLY A 601 13.97 -4.21 29.90
N ASP A 602 13.94 -4.81 28.69
CA ASP A 602 14.23 -6.22 28.50
C ASP A 602 15.75 -6.49 28.62
N ASP A 603 16.10 -7.60 29.24
CA ASP A 603 17.47 -8.10 29.29
C ASP A 603 17.79 -8.84 28.00
N GLY A 604 18.69 -8.28 27.18
CA GLY A 604 18.99 -8.80 25.86
C GLY A 604 19.54 -10.21 25.84
N ASP A 605 20.33 -10.62 26.85
CA ASP A 605 20.88 -11.98 26.96
C ASP A 605 19.78 -12.95 27.38
N PHE A 606 18.91 -12.56 28.27
CA PHE A 606 17.76 -13.36 28.69
C PHE A 606 16.73 -13.51 27.57
N VAL A 607 16.50 -12.46 26.75
CA VAL A 607 15.66 -12.56 25.55
C VAL A 607 16.21 -13.60 24.57
N ASN A 608 17.51 -13.60 24.31
CA ASN A 608 18.15 -14.55 23.39
C ASN A 608 18.09 -15.99 23.94
N GLU A 609 18.24 -16.15 25.26
CA GLU A 609 18.13 -17.46 25.93
C GLU A 609 16.72 -18.04 25.79
N VAL A 610 15.70 -17.24 26.10
CA VAL A 610 14.28 -17.64 25.97
C VAL A 610 13.93 -17.96 24.50
N GLU A 611 14.38 -17.13 23.55
CA GLU A 611 14.20 -17.39 22.11
C GLU A 611 14.81 -18.72 21.71
N HIS A 612 16.03 -19.00 22.15
CA HIS A 612 16.71 -20.25 21.82
C HIS A 612 16.00 -21.48 22.35
N ILE A 613 15.56 -21.42 23.62
CA ILE A 613 14.82 -22.53 24.25
C ILE A 613 13.49 -22.77 23.53
N MET A 614 12.75 -21.71 23.24
CA MET A 614 11.46 -21.83 22.57
C MET A 614 11.59 -22.28 21.10
N ASN A 615 12.65 -21.89 20.39
CA ASN A 615 12.91 -22.41 19.03
C ASN A 615 13.29 -23.90 19.04
N ALA A 616 14.11 -24.33 19.99
CA ALA A 616 14.46 -25.75 20.16
C ALA A 616 13.26 -26.65 20.53
N TRP A 617 12.20 -26.04 21.07
CA TRP A 617 10.95 -26.77 21.36
C TRP A 617 10.04 -26.90 20.13
N ILE A 618 10.13 -26.02 19.14
CA ILE A 618 9.31 -26.05 17.93
C ILE A 618 9.89 -27.00 16.88
N ASP A 619 11.24 -27.15 16.81
CA ASP A 619 11.94 -28.07 15.92
C ASP A 619 11.79 -29.56 16.38
#